data_fb321da49a5c040f9b09d9acec932f9c
#
_entry.id   fb321da49a5c040f9b09d9acec932f9c
#
_cell.length_a   1.000
_cell.length_b   1.000
_cell.length_c   1.000
_cell.angle_alpha   90.00
_cell.angle_beta   90.00
_cell.angle_gamma   90.00
#
_symmetry.space_group_name_H-M   'P 1'
#
loop_
_entity.id
_entity.type
_entity.pdbx_description
1 polymer ?
#
loop_
_entity_poly.entity_id
_entity_poly.type
_entity_poly.pdbx_seq_one_letter_code
_entity_poly.pdbx_strand_id
1 'polypeptide(L)'
;MSKTLITAASVFWPDYLYDHFGRSIATTLLVAALAMALVVQLCADRLQPLAFWSVMLTASAVGTEIANGLHVTLGLHYAAIAVVCLVGVVGLLALGRATVGMSALVAVTTRRAEGWFWAISLPAFAVGTALTHMTPTPVLPYPVLQVVLWAALIGGVAVACRSFGGMSTVGFWGCFILTRPLGAAAAFLLTNVGGAGGLGLARPAISAALTAILVGSVRYR
;
A
#
# COMPACT_ATOMS: atom_id res chain seq x y z
N MET A 1 11.91 4.95 1.44
CA MET A 1 12.35 3.90 0.50
C MET A 1 11.71 2.53 0.78
N SER A 2 11.81 1.95 1.96
CA SER A 2 11.29 0.59 2.22
C SER A 2 9.81 0.38 1.87
N LYS A 3 8.95 1.36 2.10
CA LYS A 3 7.51 1.25 1.81
C LYS A 3 7.19 1.21 0.32
N THR A 4 7.89 1.97 -0.51
CA THR A 4 7.69 1.95 -1.97
C THR A 4 8.09 0.61 -2.57
N LEU A 5 9.19 0.01 -2.07
CA LEU A 5 9.64 -1.33 -2.45
C LEU A 5 8.59 -2.40 -2.12
N ILE A 6 8.00 -2.34 -0.91
CA ILE A 6 6.93 -3.25 -0.50
C ILE A 6 5.71 -3.11 -1.40
N THR A 7 5.32 -1.87 -1.69
CA THR A 7 4.17 -1.61 -2.54
C THR A 7 4.38 -2.19 -3.94
N ALA A 8 5.57 -2.04 -4.51
CA ALA A 8 5.90 -2.66 -5.78
C ALA A 8 5.88 -4.21 -5.72
N ALA A 9 6.45 -4.80 -4.66
CA ALA A 9 6.43 -6.26 -4.47
C ALA A 9 4.99 -6.79 -4.28
N SER A 10 4.13 -6.07 -3.54
CA SER A 10 2.75 -6.49 -3.27
C SER A 10 1.80 -6.42 -4.48
N VAL A 11 2.21 -5.82 -5.59
CA VAL A 11 1.42 -5.84 -6.84
C VAL A 11 1.48 -7.22 -7.50
N PHE A 12 2.63 -7.90 -7.44
CA PHE A 12 2.84 -9.13 -8.19
C PHE A 12 2.39 -10.40 -7.46
N TRP A 13 2.41 -10.42 -6.13
CA TRP A 13 2.04 -11.60 -5.36
C TRP A 13 0.57 -11.99 -5.55
N PRO A 14 -0.41 -11.07 -5.52
CA PRO A 14 -1.80 -11.40 -5.84
C PRO A 14 -1.96 -11.97 -7.24
N ASP A 15 -1.38 -11.35 -8.25
CA ASP A 15 -1.48 -11.81 -9.64
C ASP A 15 -0.93 -13.23 -9.79
N TYR A 16 0.25 -13.51 -9.21
CA TYR A 16 0.84 -14.84 -9.22
C TYR A 16 -0.06 -15.91 -8.58
N LEU A 17 -0.64 -15.57 -7.42
CA LEU A 17 -1.55 -16.49 -6.72
C LEU A 17 -2.85 -16.72 -7.52
N TYR A 18 -3.36 -15.69 -8.19
CA TYR A 18 -4.55 -15.81 -9.04
C TYR A 18 -4.32 -16.73 -10.24
N ASP A 19 -3.19 -16.57 -10.90
CA ASP A 19 -2.85 -17.36 -12.08
C ASP A 19 -2.71 -18.86 -11.76
N HIS A 20 -2.28 -19.20 -10.53
CA HIS A 20 -2.01 -20.60 -10.14
C HIS A 20 -3.14 -21.26 -9.36
N PHE A 21 -3.87 -20.53 -8.52
CA PHE A 21 -4.84 -21.09 -7.56
C PHE A 21 -6.27 -20.57 -7.76
N GLY A 22 -6.46 -19.63 -8.65
CA GLY A 22 -7.74 -18.95 -8.82
C GLY A 22 -8.03 -17.94 -7.69
N ARG A 23 -8.96 -17.02 -7.98
CA ARG A 23 -9.20 -15.83 -7.15
C ARG A 23 -9.62 -16.15 -5.71
N SER A 24 -10.57 -17.06 -5.52
CA SER A 24 -11.11 -17.36 -4.19
C SER A 24 -10.04 -17.94 -3.24
N ILE A 25 -9.22 -18.86 -3.74
CA ILE A 25 -8.14 -19.48 -2.94
C ILE A 25 -7.06 -18.44 -2.66
N ALA A 26 -6.66 -17.67 -3.67
CA ALA A 26 -5.65 -16.63 -3.52
C ALA A 26 -6.06 -15.57 -2.48
N THR A 27 -7.29 -15.07 -2.54
CA THR A 27 -7.82 -14.12 -1.55
C THR A 27 -7.83 -14.71 -0.14
N THR A 28 -8.24 -15.97 0.01
CA THR A 28 -8.23 -16.67 1.31
C THR A 28 -6.80 -16.78 1.86
N LEU A 29 -5.84 -17.17 1.02
CA LEU A 29 -4.43 -17.26 1.41
C LEU A 29 -3.86 -15.91 1.84
N LEU A 30 -4.17 -14.83 1.11
CA LEU A 30 -3.71 -13.48 1.44
C LEU A 30 -4.29 -12.98 2.76
N VAL A 31 -5.59 -13.22 3.01
CA VAL A 31 -6.25 -12.86 4.27
C VAL A 31 -5.68 -13.69 5.43
N ALA A 32 -5.47 -14.99 5.24
CA ALA A 32 -4.87 -15.85 6.24
C ALA A 32 -3.43 -15.43 6.57
N ALA A 33 -2.64 -15.08 5.55
CA ALA A 33 -1.28 -14.58 5.71
C ALA A 33 -1.25 -13.25 6.48
N LEU A 34 -2.18 -12.32 6.19
CA LEU A 34 -2.34 -11.08 6.92
C LEU A 34 -2.71 -11.34 8.39
N ALA A 35 -3.70 -12.21 8.64
CA ALA A 35 -4.12 -12.55 9.99
C ALA A 35 -2.95 -13.16 10.80
N MET A 36 -2.20 -14.09 10.22
CA MET A 36 -1.03 -14.68 10.84
C MET A 36 0.06 -13.64 11.15
N ALA A 37 0.39 -12.79 10.18
CA ALA A 37 1.38 -11.74 10.37
C ALA A 37 0.96 -10.74 11.45
N LEU A 38 -0.33 -10.36 11.50
CA LEU A 38 -0.90 -9.50 12.55
C LEU A 38 -0.83 -10.15 13.92
N VAL A 39 -1.18 -11.43 14.04
CA VAL A 39 -1.06 -12.17 15.31
C VAL A 39 0.38 -12.18 15.78
N VAL A 40 1.33 -12.53 14.92
CA VAL A 40 2.76 -12.53 15.28
C VAL A 40 3.22 -11.14 15.72
N GLN A 41 2.84 -10.10 14.99
CA GLN A 41 3.24 -8.72 15.30
C GLN A 41 2.58 -8.22 16.59
N LEU A 42 1.28 -8.45 16.77
CA LEU A 42 0.53 -8.00 17.95
C LEU A 42 0.82 -8.82 19.20
N CYS A 43 1.27 -10.07 19.11
CA CYS A 43 1.70 -10.89 20.24
C CYS A 43 3.17 -10.66 20.64
N ALA A 44 4.00 -10.06 19.78
CA ALA A 44 5.38 -9.76 20.11
C ALA A 44 5.51 -8.66 21.16
N ASP A 45 6.39 -8.72 22.16
CA ASP A 45 6.52 -7.73 23.25
C ASP A 45 7.01 -6.35 22.77
N ARG A 46 7.56 -6.29 21.58
CA ARG A 46 8.05 -5.07 20.93
C ARG A 46 7.84 -5.14 19.43
N LEU A 47 7.86 -3.99 18.76
CA LEU A 47 7.84 -3.92 17.30
C LEU A 47 8.98 -4.74 16.71
N GLN A 48 8.62 -5.85 16.06
CA GLN A 48 9.57 -6.69 15.34
C GLN A 48 9.65 -6.24 13.88
N PRO A 49 10.82 -5.77 13.40
CA PRO A 49 10.91 -5.20 12.05
C PRO A 49 10.43 -6.16 10.95
N LEU A 50 10.78 -7.45 11.03
CA LEU A 50 10.34 -8.45 10.04
C LEU A 50 8.82 -8.67 10.09
N ALA A 51 8.25 -8.81 11.28
CA ALA A 51 6.80 -8.99 11.44
C ALA A 51 6.05 -7.75 10.95
N PHE A 52 6.49 -6.54 11.33
CA PHE A 52 5.90 -5.28 10.86
C PHE A 52 5.89 -5.18 9.33
N TRP A 53 7.00 -5.51 8.68
CA TRP A 53 7.07 -5.44 7.22
C TRP A 53 6.29 -6.57 6.53
N SER A 54 6.15 -7.73 7.17
CA SER A 54 5.28 -8.81 6.70
C SER A 54 3.81 -8.40 6.75
N VAL A 55 3.36 -7.77 7.86
CA VAL A 55 2.00 -7.18 7.94
C VAL A 55 1.81 -6.11 6.86
N MET A 56 2.80 -5.23 6.67
CA MET A 56 2.71 -4.17 5.66
C MET A 56 2.54 -4.75 4.24
N LEU A 57 3.29 -5.81 3.90
CA LEU A 57 3.22 -6.47 2.60
C LEU A 57 1.85 -7.13 2.39
N THR A 58 1.42 -7.94 3.35
CA THR A 58 0.14 -8.66 3.27
C THR A 58 -1.06 -7.72 3.34
N ALA A 59 -1.02 -6.66 4.18
CA ALA A 59 -2.04 -5.62 4.23
C ALA A 59 -2.15 -4.85 2.91
N SER A 60 -1.01 -4.58 2.25
CA SER A 60 -1.02 -3.95 0.93
C SER A 60 -1.68 -4.85 -0.13
N ALA A 61 -1.41 -6.15 -0.11
CA ALA A 61 -2.06 -7.13 -0.99
C ALA A 61 -3.56 -7.24 -0.72
N VAL A 62 -3.97 -7.39 0.54
CA VAL A 62 -5.39 -7.45 0.94
C VAL A 62 -6.11 -6.15 0.62
N GLY A 63 -5.48 -4.98 0.79
CA GLY A 63 -6.05 -3.69 0.38
C GLY A 63 -6.31 -3.62 -1.13
N THR A 64 -5.43 -4.23 -1.95
CA THR A 64 -5.69 -4.40 -3.39
C THR A 64 -6.91 -5.26 -3.65
N GLU A 65 -7.03 -6.38 -2.92
CA GLU A 65 -8.17 -7.28 -3.03
C GLU A 65 -9.49 -6.61 -2.65
N ILE A 66 -9.49 -5.76 -1.63
CA ILE A 66 -10.68 -4.98 -1.24
C ILE A 66 -11.12 -4.11 -2.43
N ALA A 67 -10.19 -3.35 -3.05
CA ALA A 67 -10.53 -2.49 -4.18
C ALA A 67 -11.01 -3.29 -5.39
N ASN A 68 -10.29 -4.34 -5.78
CA ASN A 68 -10.63 -5.17 -6.93
C ASN A 68 -11.89 -6.00 -6.66
N GLY A 69 -12.10 -6.47 -5.44
CA GLY A 69 -13.32 -7.18 -5.02
C GLY A 69 -14.56 -6.30 -5.13
N LEU A 70 -14.50 -5.07 -4.63
CA LEU A 70 -15.60 -4.10 -4.77
C LEU A 70 -15.89 -3.79 -6.24
N HIS A 71 -14.86 -3.67 -7.08
CA HIS A 71 -15.04 -3.46 -8.51
C HIS A 71 -15.72 -4.64 -9.19
N VAL A 72 -15.22 -5.86 -8.99
CA VAL A 72 -15.68 -7.05 -9.69
C VAL A 72 -17.01 -7.59 -9.13
N THR A 73 -17.21 -7.59 -7.80
CA THR A 73 -18.41 -8.16 -7.17
C THR A 73 -19.59 -7.19 -7.14
N LEU A 74 -19.33 -5.88 -6.92
CA LEU A 74 -20.37 -4.86 -6.82
C LEU A 74 -20.47 -3.98 -8.07
N GLY A 75 -19.61 -4.17 -9.07
CA GLY A 75 -19.60 -3.36 -10.29
C GLY A 75 -19.24 -1.89 -10.06
N LEU A 76 -18.65 -1.55 -8.92
CA LEU A 76 -18.34 -0.16 -8.58
C LEU A 76 -17.18 0.37 -9.44
N HIS A 77 -17.33 1.58 -9.95
CA HIS A 77 -16.20 2.29 -10.56
C HIS A 77 -15.12 2.61 -9.54
N TYR A 78 -13.85 2.58 -9.95
CA TYR A 78 -12.72 2.86 -9.05
C TYR A 78 -12.80 4.24 -8.37
N ALA A 79 -13.43 5.23 -9.01
CA ALA A 79 -13.70 6.53 -8.37
C ALA A 79 -14.62 6.39 -7.14
N ALA A 80 -15.70 5.62 -7.25
CA ALA A 80 -16.60 5.35 -6.14
C ALA A 80 -15.88 4.56 -5.02
N ILE A 81 -15.06 3.57 -5.39
CA ILE A 81 -14.27 2.79 -4.45
C ILE A 81 -13.28 3.70 -3.70
N ALA A 82 -12.61 4.61 -4.40
CA ALA A 82 -11.70 5.57 -3.79
C ALA A 82 -12.43 6.44 -2.75
N VAL A 83 -13.62 6.95 -3.08
CA VAL A 83 -14.43 7.77 -2.17
C VAL A 83 -14.88 6.96 -0.95
N VAL A 84 -15.44 5.78 -1.15
CA VAL A 84 -15.94 4.91 -0.06
C VAL A 84 -14.80 4.54 0.90
N CYS A 85 -13.66 4.09 0.35
CA CYS A 85 -12.51 3.74 1.17
C CYS A 85 -11.88 4.96 1.85
N LEU A 86 -11.88 6.14 1.21
CA LEU A 86 -11.39 7.39 1.81
C LEU A 86 -12.28 7.83 2.98
N VAL A 87 -13.61 7.71 2.84
CA VAL A 87 -14.55 7.93 3.93
C VAL A 87 -14.26 6.97 5.09
N GLY A 88 -13.94 5.69 4.78
CA GLY A 88 -13.50 4.72 5.78
C GLY A 88 -12.21 5.14 6.48
N VAL A 89 -11.19 5.62 5.76
CA VAL A 89 -9.95 6.16 6.33
C VAL A 89 -10.24 7.34 7.28
N VAL A 90 -11.05 8.31 6.83
CA VAL A 90 -11.40 9.50 7.63
C VAL A 90 -12.18 9.11 8.87
N GLY A 91 -13.16 8.21 8.74
CA GLY A 91 -13.94 7.68 9.88
C GLY A 91 -13.06 6.97 10.92
N LEU A 92 -12.15 6.09 10.48
CA LEU A 92 -11.20 5.40 11.36
C LEU A 92 -10.20 6.36 12.00
N LEU A 93 -9.74 7.40 11.28
CA LEU A 93 -8.91 8.46 11.85
C LEU A 93 -9.64 9.24 12.93
N ALA A 94 -10.91 9.57 12.72
CA ALA A 94 -11.74 10.27 13.69
C ALA A 94 -11.97 9.43 14.96
N LEU A 95 -12.31 8.15 14.79
CA LEU A 95 -12.49 7.21 15.91
C LEU A 95 -11.17 6.95 16.64
N GLY A 96 -10.08 6.73 15.91
CA GLY A 96 -8.76 6.53 16.49
C GLY A 96 -8.27 7.77 17.26
N ARG A 97 -8.52 8.98 16.74
CA ARG A 97 -8.25 10.24 17.45
C ARG A 97 -8.96 10.29 18.80
N ALA A 98 -10.22 9.89 18.84
CA ALA A 98 -11.03 9.90 20.08
C ALA A 98 -10.54 8.89 21.11
N THR A 99 -9.84 7.81 20.69
CA THR A 99 -9.44 6.72 21.57
C THR A 99 -7.98 6.77 22.01
N VAL A 100 -7.06 7.13 21.11
CA VAL A 100 -5.60 7.11 21.36
C VAL A 100 -4.90 8.44 21.11
N GLY A 101 -5.62 9.42 20.56
CA GLY A 101 -5.06 10.70 20.15
C GLY A 101 -4.41 10.69 18.77
N MET A 102 -4.32 11.88 18.15
CA MET A 102 -3.93 12.01 16.75
C MET A 102 -2.47 11.62 16.48
N SER A 103 -1.54 11.97 17.37
CA SER A 103 -0.12 11.67 17.24
C SER A 103 0.17 10.17 17.36
N ALA A 104 -0.58 9.45 18.20
CA ALA A 104 -0.42 8.02 18.40
C ALA A 104 -0.78 7.19 17.15
N LEU A 105 -1.64 7.72 16.27
CA LEU A 105 -2.03 7.04 15.02
C LEU A 105 -0.89 6.94 13.99
N VAL A 106 0.22 7.63 14.23
CA VAL A 106 1.41 7.58 13.38
C VAL A 106 2.61 7.01 14.13
N ALA A 107 2.73 7.35 15.41
CA ALA A 107 3.90 6.99 16.21
C ALA A 107 3.95 5.50 16.64
N VAL A 108 2.80 4.79 16.60
CA VAL A 108 2.67 3.35 16.94
C VAL A 108 3.37 2.99 18.25
N THR A 109 3.13 3.78 19.30
CA THR A 109 3.83 3.65 20.59
C THR A 109 3.19 2.64 21.54
N THR A 110 1.92 2.28 21.30
CA THR A 110 1.14 1.35 22.11
C THR A 110 0.45 0.31 21.25
N ARG A 111 0.10 -0.85 21.84
CA ARG A 111 -0.67 -1.91 21.15
C ARG A 111 -1.99 -1.39 20.57
N ARG A 112 -2.67 -0.53 21.31
CA ARG A 112 -3.93 0.07 20.87
C ARG A 112 -3.70 0.99 19.65
N ALA A 113 -2.66 1.80 19.67
CA ALA A 113 -2.26 2.64 18.53
C ALA A 113 -1.85 1.82 17.32
N GLU A 114 -1.15 0.70 17.53
CA GLU A 114 -0.79 -0.25 16.48
C GLU A 114 -2.02 -0.87 15.82
N GLY A 115 -3.01 -1.30 16.61
CA GLY A 115 -4.28 -1.81 16.06
C GLY A 115 -4.99 -0.77 15.19
N TRP A 116 -5.04 0.49 15.61
CA TRP A 116 -5.59 1.58 14.81
C TRP A 116 -4.78 1.83 13.54
N PHE A 117 -3.44 1.80 13.63
CA PHE A 117 -2.58 1.96 12.46
C PHE A 117 -2.88 0.90 11.38
N TRP A 118 -3.02 -0.37 11.77
CA TRP A 118 -3.36 -1.44 10.84
C TRP A 118 -4.78 -1.34 10.31
N ALA A 119 -5.76 -0.99 11.14
CA ALA A 119 -7.14 -0.78 10.72
C ALA A 119 -7.26 0.34 9.67
N ILE A 120 -6.54 1.45 9.81
CA ILE A 120 -6.52 2.55 8.85
C ILE A 120 -5.73 2.19 7.59
N SER A 121 -4.67 1.38 7.72
CA SER A 121 -3.81 1.00 6.59
C SER A 121 -4.55 0.22 5.51
N LEU A 122 -5.50 -0.65 5.87
CA LEU A 122 -6.24 -1.48 4.92
C LEU A 122 -7.06 -0.64 3.92
N PRO A 123 -8.00 0.23 4.36
CA PRO A 123 -8.72 1.08 3.42
C PRO A 123 -7.80 2.11 2.74
N ALA A 124 -6.72 2.55 3.38
CA ALA A 124 -5.73 3.44 2.75
C ALA A 124 -5.03 2.76 1.56
N PHE A 125 -4.70 1.48 1.65
CA PHE A 125 -4.18 0.71 0.51
C PHE A 125 -5.22 0.52 -0.59
N ALA A 126 -6.49 0.30 -0.23
CA ALA A 126 -7.59 0.21 -1.20
C ALA A 126 -7.79 1.53 -1.96
N VAL A 127 -7.75 2.68 -1.27
CA VAL A 127 -7.76 4.02 -1.93
C VAL A 127 -6.61 4.13 -2.91
N GLY A 128 -5.38 3.81 -2.48
CA GLY A 128 -4.21 3.91 -3.34
C GLY A 128 -4.30 3.00 -4.58
N THR A 129 -4.88 1.80 -4.44
CA THR A 129 -5.14 0.90 -5.57
C THR A 129 -6.18 1.50 -6.52
N ALA A 130 -7.28 2.04 -6.00
CA ALA A 130 -8.29 2.69 -6.82
C ALA A 130 -7.71 3.88 -7.60
N LEU A 131 -6.87 4.70 -6.97
CA LEU A 131 -6.15 5.81 -7.64
C LEU A 131 -5.25 5.31 -8.77
N THR A 132 -4.57 4.16 -8.58
CA THR A 132 -3.75 3.56 -9.64
C THR A 132 -4.59 3.23 -10.88
N HIS A 133 -5.76 2.64 -10.69
CA HIS A 133 -6.67 2.27 -11.80
C HIS A 133 -7.40 3.46 -12.41
N MET A 134 -7.52 4.57 -11.69
CA MET A 134 -8.07 5.84 -12.20
C MET A 134 -7.10 6.62 -13.06
N THR A 135 -5.80 6.31 -13.00
CA THR A 135 -4.80 7.01 -13.82
C THR A 135 -4.91 6.52 -15.26
N PRO A 136 -5.51 7.29 -16.19
CA PRO A 136 -5.78 6.78 -17.52
C PRO A 136 -4.47 6.66 -18.32
N THR A 137 -4.26 5.49 -18.89
CA THR A 137 -3.16 5.21 -19.81
C THR A 137 -3.11 6.14 -21.05
N PRO A 138 -4.25 6.66 -21.56
CA PRO A 138 -4.21 7.64 -22.66
C PRO A 138 -3.66 9.01 -22.26
N VAL A 139 -3.82 9.41 -20.99
CA VAL A 139 -3.34 10.73 -20.49
C VAL A 139 -1.87 10.66 -20.12
N LEU A 140 -1.44 9.52 -19.55
CA LEU A 140 -0.05 9.28 -19.15
C LEU A 140 0.41 7.91 -19.70
N PRO A 141 0.68 7.84 -21.02
CA PRO A 141 0.98 6.56 -21.69
C PRO A 141 2.31 5.96 -21.27
N TYR A 142 3.18 6.77 -20.65
CA TYR A 142 4.51 6.32 -20.25
C TYR A 142 4.56 6.10 -18.73
N PRO A 143 4.97 4.90 -18.27
CA PRO A 143 5.13 4.60 -16.83
C PRO A 143 6.03 5.61 -16.09
N VAL A 144 7.02 6.16 -16.79
CA VAL A 144 7.89 7.21 -16.24
C VAL A 144 7.12 8.46 -15.82
N LEU A 145 6.16 8.92 -16.65
CA LEU A 145 5.34 10.09 -16.33
C LEU A 145 4.45 9.82 -15.11
N GLN A 146 3.93 8.61 -14.97
CA GLN A 146 3.15 8.23 -13.78
C GLN A 146 4.02 8.23 -12.52
N VAL A 147 5.26 7.71 -12.60
CA VAL A 147 6.22 7.77 -11.48
C VAL A 147 6.51 9.22 -11.10
N VAL A 148 6.79 10.09 -12.09
CA VAL A 148 7.05 11.51 -11.84
C VAL A 148 5.85 12.20 -11.22
N LEU A 149 4.65 11.97 -11.73
CA LEU A 149 3.41 12.54 -11.18
C LEU A 149 3.23 12.18 -9.71
N TRP A 150 3.26 10.89 -9.38
CA TRP A 150 3.02 10.43 -8.02
C TRP A 150 4.13 10.86 -7.05
N ALA A 151 5.39 10.88 -7.52
CA ALA A 151 6.52 11.40 -6.75
C ALA A 151 6.37 12.91 -6.49
N ALA A 152 5.95 13.68 -7.49
CA ALA A 152 5.71 15.12 -7.35
C ALA A 152 4.57 15.42 -6.36
N LEU A 153 3.47 14.63 -6.40
CA LEU A 153 2.36 14.78 -5.44
C LEU A 153 2.81 14.49 -4.01
N ILE A 154 3.58 13.42 -3.79
CA ILE A 154 4.14 13.11 -2.47
C ILE A 154 5.09 14.23 -2.01
N GLY A 155 5.95 14.71 -2.92
CA GLY A 155 6.85 15.82 -2.66
C GLY A 155 6.09 17.10 -2.29
N GLY A 156 5.03 17.42 -3.03
CA GLY A 156 4.15 18.56 -2.74
C GLY A 156 3.51 18.47 -1.36
N VAL A 157 2.97 17.31 -0.98
CA VAL A 157 2.41 17.09 0.36
C VAL A 157 3.50 17.25 1.43
N ALA A 158 4.69 16.70 1.21
CA ALA A 158 5.80 16.80 2.15
C ALA A 158 6.27 18.25 2.34
N VAL A 159 6.37 19.03 1.24
CA VAL A 159 6.72 20.45 1.27
C VAL A 159 5.64 21.25 2.00
N ALA A 160 4.35 21.03 1.67
CA ALA A 160 3.23 21.68 2.34
C ALA A 160 3.25 21.41 3.85
N CYS A 161 3.42 20.14 4.27
CA CYS A 161 3.54 19.81 5.69
C CYS A 161 4.70 20.54 6.36
N ARG A 162 5.84 20.66 5.69
CA ARG A 162 7.02 21.37 6.22
C ARG A 162 6.78 22.85 6.39
N SER A 163 6.05 23.48 5.44
CA SER A 163 5.66 24.90 5.50
C SER A 163 4.68 25.22 6.63
N PHE A 164 3.87 24.25 7.04
CA PHE A 164 2.89 24.38 8.12
C PHE A 164 3.34 23.80 9.47
N GLY A 165 4.64 23.70 9.71
CA GLY A 165 5.21 23.33 11.01
C GLY A 165 5.55 21.86 11.20
N GLY A 166 5.54 21.05 10.13
CA GLY A 166 5.99 19.66 10.13
C GLY A 166 4.93 18.66 9.66
N MET A 167 5.33 17.38 9.64
CA MET A 167 4.46 16.29 9.16
C MET A 167 3.27 16.09 10.09
N SER A 168 2.09 16.51 9.66
CA SER A 168 0.83 16.25 10.36
C SER A 168 0.40 14.78 10.15
N THR A 169 -0.48 14.27 11.02
CA THR A 169 -1.10 12.94 10.84
C THR A 169 -1.81 12.82 9.49
N VAL A 170 -2.48 13.87 9.06
CA VAL A 170 -3.16 13.92 7.75
C VAL A 170 -2.14 13.87 6.61
N GLY A 171 -1.05 14.64 6.70
CA GLY A 171 0.04 14.60 5.73
C GLY A 171 0.70 13.23 5.64
N PHE A 172 0.92 12.58 6.78
CA PHE A 172 1.43 11.21 6.81
C PHE A 172 0.52 10.23 6.05
N TRP A 173 -0.79 10.23 6.37
CA TRP A 173 -1.72 9.32 5.71
C TRP A 173 -1.95 9.68 4.24
N GLY A 174 -1.89 10.95 3.88
CA GLY A 174 -1.88 11.38 2.48
C GLY A 174 -0.68 10.81 1.72
N CYS A 175 0.54 10.99 2.22
CA CYS A 175 1.74 10.38 1.65
C CYS A 175 1.63 8.84 1.66
N PHE A 176 1.06 8.26 2.73
CA PHE A 176 0.87 6.81 2.84
C PHE A 176 0.01 6.27 1.69
N ILE A 177 -1.10 6.90 1.37
CA ILE A 177 -1.98 6.53 0.26
C ILE A 177 -1.25 6.69 -1.08
N LEU A 178 -0.61 7.84 -1.30
CA LEU A 178 0.07 8.16 -2.56
C LEU A 178 1.30 7.27 -2.88
N THR A 179 1.91 6.65 -1.86
CA THR A 179 3.00 5.68 -2.11
C THR A 179 2.52 4.42 -2.83
N ARG A 180 1.22 4.10 -2.79
CA ARG A 180 0.68 2.92 -3.48
C ARG A 180 0.69 3.08 -5.00
N PRO A 181 0.07 4.12 -5.60
CA PRO A 181 0.15 4.33 -7.04
C PRO A 181 1.59 4.60 -7.51
N LEU A 182 2.44 5.25 -6.72
CA LEU A 182 3.86 5.38 -7.04
C LEU A 182 4.55 4.02 -7.16
N GLY A 183 4.32 3.12 -6.21
CA GLY A 183 4.90 1.77 -6.23
C GLY A 183 4.40 0.95 -7.41
N ALA A 184 3.11 1.05 -7.75
CA ALA A 184 2.52 0.39 -8.91
C ALA A 184 3.12 0.94 -10.23
N ALA A 185 3.23 2.26 -10.38
CA ALA A 185 3.86 2.88 -11.55
C ALA A 185 5.33 2.45 -11.70
N ALA A 186 6.08 2.39 -10.60
CA ALA A 186 7.44 1.88 -10.60
C ALA A 186 7.51 0.39 -11.00
N ALA A 187 6.58 -0.42 -10.53
CA ALA A 187 6.49 -1.83 -10.91
C ALA A 187 6.20 -1.99 -12.41
N PHE A 188 5.26 -1.22 -12.95
CA PHE A 188 4.96 -1.21 -14.39
C PHE A 188 6.15 -0.74 -15.23
N LEU A 189 6.90 0.28 -14.77
CA LEU A 189 8.12 0.73 -15.43
C LEU A 189 9.16 -0.40 -15.52
N LEU A 190 9.27 -1.24 -14.50
CA LEU A 190 10.22 -2.35 -14.48
C LEU A 190 9.78 -3.53 -15.36
N THR A 191 8.45 -3.80 -15.47
CA THR A 191 7.94 -5.05 -16.06
C THR A 191 7.37 -4.92 -17.46
N ASN A 192 6.91 -3.74 -17.89
CA ASN A 192 6.33 -3.59 -19.22
C ASN A 192 7.36 -3.86 -20.33
N VAL A 193 6.91 -4.63 -21.34
CA VAL A 193 7.73 -5.01 -22.50
C VAL A 193 7.31 -4.16 -23.71
N GLY A 194 8.27 -3.58 -24.43
CA GLY A 194 8.10 -2.96 -25.75
C GLY A 194 7.11 -1.78 -25.78
N GLY A 195 7.31 -0.80 -26.69
CA GLY A 195 6.36 0.29 -27.00
C GLY A 195 5.80 1.16 -25.88
N ALA A 196 5.62 0.63 -24.70
CA ALA A 196 5.07 1.29 -23.51
C ALA A 196 6.14 1.84 -22.55
N GLY A 197 7.43 1.79 -22.91
CA GLY A 197 8.51 2.46 -22.17
C GLY A 197 8.94 1.77 -20.88
N GLY A 198 8.76 0.45 -20.75
CA GLY A 198 9.22 -0.35 -19.60
C GLY A 198 10.52 -1.11 -19.89
N LEU A 199 11.16 -1.63 -18.83
CA LEU A 199 12.44 -2.37 -18.90
C LEU A 199 12.26 -3.88 -19.24
N GLY A 200 11.05 -4.39 -19.30
CA GLY A 200 10.74 -5.77 -19.70
C GLY A 200 11.26 -6.84 -18.74
N LEU A 201 11.52 -6.52 -17.49
CA LEU A 201 12.06 -7.47 -16.52
C LEU A 201 11.00 -8.47 -16.07
N ALA A 202 11.39 -9.73 -15.82
CA ALA A 202 10.49 -10.78 -15.39
C ALA A 202 9.85 -10.46 -14.01
N ARG A 203 8.52 -10.45 -13.94
CA ARG A 203 7.75 -10.13 -12.73
C ARG A 203 8.19 -10.91 -11.49
N PRO A 204 8.38 -12.27 -11.56
CA PRO A 204 8.83 -13.04 -10.40
C PRO A 204 10.22 -12.63 -9.89
N ALA A 205 11.15 -12.36 -10.81
CA ALA A 205 12.51 -11.94 -10.47
C ALA A 205 12.54 -10.61 -9.73
N ILE A 206 11.71 -9.64 -10.17
CA ILE A 206 11.59 -8.33 -9.51
C ILE A 206 10.97 -8.48 -8.12
N SER A 207 9.89 -9.26 -7.98
CA SER A 207 9.26 -9.48 -6.68
C SER A 207 10.22 -10.13 -5.69
N ALA A 208 10.97 -11.14 -6.13
CA ALA A 208 11.98 -11.79 -5.32
C ALA A 208 13.11 -10.81 -4.93
N ALA A 209 13.63 -10.04 -5.88
CA ALA A 209 14.68 -9.05 -5.64
C ALA A 209 14.22 -7.96 -4.65
N LEU A 210 13.02 -7.39 -4.84
CA LEU A 210 12.47 -6.36 -3.96
C LEU A 210 12.23 -6.91 -2.55
N THR A 211 11.74 -8.13 -2.43
CA THR A 211 11.54 -8.81 -1.15
C THR A 211 12.90 -9.08 -0.47
N ALA A 212 13.90 -9.54 -1.19
CA ALA A 212 15.24 -9.77 -0.67
C ALA A 212 15.91 -8.47 -0.19
N ILE A 213 15.81 -7.38 -0.96
CA ILE A 213 16.30 -6.05 -0.56
C ILE A 213 15.61 -5.58 0.72
N LEU A 214 14.30 -5.80 0.83
CA LEU A 214 13.54 -5.45 2.02
C LEU A 214 14.05 -6.22 3.23
N VAL A 215 14.12 -7.55 3.15
CA VAL A 215 14.61 -8.42 4.23
C VAL A 215 16.04 -8.06 4.61
N GLY A 216 16.91 -7.80 3.62
CA GLY A 216 18.27 -7.33 3.85
C GLY A 216 18.30 -6.00 4.60
N SER A 217 17.53 -5.00 4.15
CA SER A 217 17.50 -3.66 4.78
C SER A 217 16.96 -3.68 6.22
N VAL A 218 16.18 -4.68 6.59
CA VAL A 218 15.61 -4.86 7.93
C VAL A 218 16.59 -5.55 8.89
N ARG A 219 17.44 -6.46 8.37
CA ARG A 219 18.42 -7.19 9.20
C ARG A 219 19.63 -6.33 9.61
N TYR A 220 19.93 -5.27 8.85
CA TYR A 220 21.09 -4.39 9.10
C TYR A 220 20.76 -3.12 9.90
N ARG A 221 19.56 -3.01 10.48
CA ARG A 221 19.15 -1.95 11.41
C ARG A 221 18.85 -2.50 12.80
#